data_fd5e93b3d8275199746d456afdf7ec25
#
_entry.id   fd5e93b3d8275199746d456afdf7ec25
#
_cell.length_a   1.000
_cell.length_b   1.000
_cell.length_c   1.000
_cell.angle_alpha   90.00
_cell.angle_beta   90.00
_cell.angle_gamma   90.00
#
_symmetry.space_group_name_H-M   'P 1'
#
loop_
_entity.id
_entity.type
_entity.pdbx_description
1 polymer ?
#
loop_
_entity_poly.entity_id
_entity_poly.type
_entity_poly.pdbx_seq_one_letter_code
_entity_poly.pdbx_strand_id
1 'polypeptide(L)'
;MASKIFVDANVLLDFSLKRDNYSVSKQLIKLIIDGELQAFITPSIVHITGYWLTKAYGADKAKQILLQLLTDIQVIDCNHAVAINALNSKMTDIEDALQYYTALHHKINFFITEDKDLQKLAIPNLPVYSSQDFLNLL
;
A
#
# COMPACT_ATOMS: atom_id res chain seq x y z
N MET A 1 -6.27 12.12 16.01
CA MET A 1 -5.36 11.00 15.66
C MET A 1 -5.35 10.78 14.17
N ALA A 2 -4.17 10.50 13.62
CA ALA A 2 -4.04 10.23 12.20
C ALA A 2 -4.68 8.89 11.83
N SER A 3 -5.40 8.88 10.70
CA SER A 3 -5.93 7.63 10.16
C SER A 3 -4.80 6.73 9.67
N LYS A 4 -5.02 5.43 9.80
CA LYS A 4 -4.08 4.40 9.33
C LYS A 4 -4.50 3.94 7.95
N ILE A 5 -3.58 3.99 7.01
CA ILE A 5 -3.83 3.52 5.64
C ILE A 5 -2.81 2.45 5.26
N PHE A 6 -3.27 1.48 4.49
CA PHE A 6 -2.41 0.53 3.81
C PHE A 6 -2.26 0.97 2.37
N VAL A 7 -1.04 0.97 1.84
CA VAL A 7 -0.75 1.49 0.52
C VAL A 7 -0.22 0.37 -0.37
N ASP A 8 -0.88 0.16 -1.51
CA ASP A 8 -0.45 -0.84 -2.49
C ASP A 8 0.81 -0.38 -3.24
N ALA A 9 1.55 -1.34 -3.80
CA ALA A 9 2.81 -1.07 -4.51
C ALA A 9 2.64 -0.07 -5.64
N ASN A 10 1.54 -0.12 -6.38
CA ASN A 10 1.31 0.77 -7.51
C ASN A 10 1.25 2.24 -7.10
N VAL A 11 0.74 2.54 -5.92
CA VAL A 11 0.73 3.91 -5.40
C VAL A 11 2.15 4.42 -5.17
N LEU A 12 2.99 3.59 -4.58
CA LEU A 12 4.41 3.93 -4.35
C LEU A 12 5.17 4.07 -5.66
N LEU A 13 4.86 3.21 -6.64
CA LEU A 13 5.50 3.25 -7.96
C LEU A 13 5.04 4.45 -8.79
N ASP A 14 3.77 4.81 -8.71
CA ASP A 14 3.26 6.01 -9.38
C ASP A 14 4.03 7.26 -8.92
N PHE A 15 4.33 7.32 -7.63
CA PHE A 15 5.13 8.39 -7.06
C PHE A 15 6.61 8.28 -7.45
N SER A 16 7.22 7.13 -7.22
CA SER A 16 8.68 6.94 -7.35
C SER A 16 9.15 6.93 -8.80
N LEU A 17 8.31 6.43 -9.72
CA LEU A 17 8.62 6.39 -11.16
C LEU A 17 7.99 7.56 -11.92
N LYS A 18 7.27 8.44 -11.25
CA LYS A 18 6.57 9.58 -11.84
C LYS A 18 5.68 9.16 -13.02
N ARG A 19 4.84 8.14 -12.76
CA ARG A 19 3.89 7.64 -13.75
C ARG A 19 2.67 8.57 -13.87
N ASP A 20 1.69 8.19 -14.68
CA ASP A 20 0.53 9.05 -15.01
C ASP A 20 -0.22 9.55 -13.77
N ASN A 21 -0.28 8.76 -12.71
CA ASN A 21 -0.97 9.11 -11.47
C ASN A 21 -0.05 9.81 -10.45
N TYR A 22 1.09 10.32 -10.88
CA TYR A 22 2.11 10.91 -10.01
C TYR A 22 1.55 12.05 -9.14
N SER A 23 0.79 12.96 -9.74
CA SER A 23 0.27 14.12 -9.03
C SER A 23 -0.60 13.71 -7.83
N VAL A 24 -1.46 12.71 -8.01
CA VAL A 24 -2.34 12.20 -6.96
C VAL A 24 -1.53 11.47 -5.89
N SER A 25 -0.63 10.58 -6.29
CA SER A 25 0.20 9.84 -5.36
C SER A 25 1.13 10.77 -4.57
N LYS A 26 1.63 11.83 -5.19
CA LYS A 26 2.43 12.85 -4.50
C LYS A 26 1.66 13.54 -3.38
N GLN A 27 0.40 13.88 -3.60
CA GLN A 27 -0.45 14.47 -2.57
C GLN A 27 -0.63 13.52 -1.39
N LEU A 28 -0.86 12.24 -1.68
CA LEU A 28 -1.00 11.23 -0.63
C LEU A 28 0.30 11.07 0.17
N ILE A 29 1.42 10.95 -0.51
CA ILE A 29 2.75 10.84 0.13
C ILE A 29 3.03 12.07 1.01
N LYS A 30 2.66 13.25 0.54
CA LYS A 30 2.85 14.48 1.34
C LYS A 30 2.08 14.42 2.66
N LEU A 31 0.83 13.94 2.64
CA LEU A 31 0.05 13.79 3.86
C LEU A 31 0.70 12.80 4.83
N ILE A 32 1.32 11.75 4.29
CA ILE A 32 2.05 10.77 5.10
C ILE A 32 3.29 11.42 5.73
N ILE A 33 4.06 12.15 4.95
CA ILE A 33 5.28 12.83 5.42
C ILE A 33 4.94 13.87 6.50
N ASP A 34 3.84 14.58 6.30
CA ASP A 34 3.39 15.62 7.24
C ASP A 34 2.78 15.03 8.53
N GLY A 35 2.62 13.72 8.61
CA GLY A 35 2.08 13.05 9.79
C GLY A 35 0.55 13.09 9.89
N GLU A 36 -0.13 13.56 8.86
CA GLU A 36 -1.60 13.59 8.83
C GLU A 36 -2.20 12.21 8.57
N LEU A 37 -1.43 11.31 7.97
CA LEU A 37 -1.78 9.91 7.75
C LEU A 37 -0.64 9.03 8.22
N GLN A 38 -0.98 7.88 8.81
CA GLN A 38 -0.01 6.83 9.13
C GLN A 38 -0.11 5.75 8.05
N ALA A 39 0.97 5.50 7.35
CA ALA A 39 0.98 4.55 6.25
C ALA A 39 1.72 3.26 6.59
N PHE A 40 1.20 2.16 6.08
CA PHE A 40 1.71 0.81 6.34
C PHE A 40 1.79 0.02 5.05
N ILE A 41 2.82 -0.81 4.94
CA ILE A 41 3.01 -1.76 3.85
C ILE A 41 3.53 -3.08 4.44
N THR A 42 3.63 -4.11 3.61
CA THR A 42 4.20 -5.41 4.00
C THR A 42 5.59 -5.59 3.36
N PRO A 43 6.39 -6.58 3.81
CA PRO A 43 7.62 -6.95 3.10
C PRO A 43 7.37 -7.30 1.63
N SER A 44 6.22 -7.89 1.31
CA SER A 44 5.83 -8.19 -0.07
C SER A 44 5.73 -6.92 -0.93
N ILE A 45 5.15 -5.86 -0.38
CA ILE A 45 5.07 -4.56 -1.07
C ILE A 45 6.48 -3.97 -1.26
N VAL A 46 7.35 -4.08 -0.28
CA VAL A 46 8.75 -3.66 -0.41
C VAL A 46 9.43 -4.40 -1.56
N HIS A 47 9.21 -5.72 -1.63
CA HIS A 47 9.80 -6.56 -2.68
C HIS A 47 9.32 -6.15 -4.08
N ILE A 48 8.01 -6.00 -4.25
CA ILE A 48 7.42 -5.64 -5.55
C ILE A 48 7.89 -4.25 -5.98
N THR A 49 7.83 -3.29 -5.08
CA THR A 49 8.29 -1.92 -5.35
C THR A 49 9.76 -1.92 -5.71
N GLY A 50 10.58 -2.64 -4.93
CA GLY A 50 12.01 -2.74 -5.16
C GLY A 50 12.37 -3.39 -6.49
N TYR A 51 11.59 -4.38 -6.94
CA TYR A 51 11.79 -5.03 -8.23
C TYR A 51 11.70 -4.01 -9.38
N TRP A 52 10.62 -3.23 -9.42
CA TRP A 52 10.40 -2.25 -10.48
C TRP A 52 11.37 -1.07 -10.41
N LEU A 53 11.69 -0.61 -9.19
CA LEU A 53 12.68 0.44 -9.00
C LEU A 53 14.07 -0.01 -9.46
N THR A 54 14.44 -1.25 -9.18
CA THR A 54 15.72 -1.81 -9.61
C THR A 54 15.81 -1.86 -11.14
N LYS A 55 14.73 -2.26 -11.80
CA LYS A 55 14.68 -2.25 -13.26
C LYS A 55 14.83 -0.85 -13.84
N ALA A 56 14.26 0.15 -13.19
CA ALA A 56 14.27 1.53 -13.70
C ALA A 56 15.59 2.25 -13.41
N TYR A 57 16.16 2.05 -12.22
CA TYR A 57 17.25 2.90 -11.71
C TYR A 57 18.49 2.13 -11.23
N GLY A 58 18.46 0.79 -11.21
CA GLY A 58 19.52 -0.01 -10.62
C GLY A 58 19.34 -0.24 -9.12
N ALA A 59 20.06 -1.22 -8.57
CA ALA A 59 19.87 -1.69 -7.20
C ALA A 59 20.18 -0.62 -6.14
N ASP A 60 21.28 0.11 -6.31
CA ASP A 60 21.70 1.07 -5.29
C ASP A 60 20.70 2.21 -5.14
N LYS A 61 20.23 2.77 -6.24
CA LYS A 61 19.24 3.84 -6.23
C LYS A 61 17.89 3.34 -5.73
N ALA A 62 17.51 2.12 -6.12
CA ALA A 62 16.28 1.49 -5.64
C ALA A 62 16.28 1.38 -4.11
N LYS A 63 17.37 0.92 -3.52
CA LYS A 63 17.51 0.83 -2.07
C LYS A 63 17.41 2.19 -1.39
N GLN A 64 18.03 3.21 -1.98
CA GLN A 64 17.95 4.58 -1.45
C GLN A 64 16.51 5.09 -1.43
N ILE A 65 15.78 4.89 -2.52
CA ILE A 65 14.39 5.32 -2.63
C ILE A 65 13.52 4.59 -1.59
N LEU A 66 13.69 3.27 -1.47
CA LEU A 66 12.94 2.48 -0.49
C LEU A 66 13.23 2.92 0.94
N LEU A 67 14.50 3.15 1.28
CA LEU A 67 14.86 3.62 2.62
C LEU A 67 14.24 4.98 2.92
N GLN A 68 14.19 5.85 1.93
CA GLN A 68 13.56 7.16 2.08
C GLN A 68 12.05 7.03 2.31
N LEU A 69 11.37 6.15 1.55
CA LEU A 69 9.95 5.89 1.76
C LEU A 69 9.68 5.30 3.15
N LEU A 70 10.55 4.41 3.62
CA LEU A 70 10.41 3.77 4.93
C LEU A 70 10.70 4.69 6.11
N THR A 71 11.18 5.92 5.86
CA THR A 71 11.29 6.93 6.90
C THR A 71 9.90 7.27 7.46
N ASP A 72 8.88 7.25 6.62
CA ASP A 72 7.53 7.67 6.97
C ASP A 72 6.48 6.55 6.83
N ILE A 73 6.85 5.43 6.22
CA ILE A 73 5.95 4.28 6.00
C ILE A 73 6.48 3.10 6.81
N GLN A 74 5.60 2.49 7.60
CA GLN A 74 5.97 1.37 8.45
C GLN A 74 5.68 0.03 7.77
N VAL A 75 6.60 -0.93 7.93
CA VAL A 75 6.40 -2.30 7.44
C VAL A 75 5.75 -3.12 8.53
N ILE A 76 4.66 -3.82 8.19
CA ILE A 76 3.93 -4.71 9.10
C ILE A 76 3.97 -6.14 8.58
N ASP A 77 3.88 -7.10 9.49
CA ASP A 77 4.04 -8.52 9.16
C ASP A 77 2.72 -9.23 8.89
N CYS A 78 2.76 -10.15 7.93
CA CYS A 78 1.70 -11.13 7.71
C CYS A 78 2.11 -12.41 8.46
N ASN A 79 1.47 -12.70 9.60
CA ASN A 79 1.78 -13.91 10.36
C ASN A 79 1.10 -15.14 9.76
N HIS A 80 1.44 -16.31 10.29
CA HIS A 80 0.94 -17.59 9.80
C HIS A 80 -0.60 -17.65 9.78
N ALA A 81 -1.26 -17.27 10.86
CA ALA A 81 -2.72 -17.31 10.95
C ALA A 81 -3.39 -16.39 9.93
N VAL A 82 -2.84 -15.22 9.71
CA VAL A 82 -3.33 -14.27 8.70
C VAL A 82 -3.21 -14.84 7.30
N ALA A 83 -2.07 -15.50 6.99
CA ALA A 83 -1.89 -16.14 5.70
C ALA A 83 -2.94 -17.23 5.46
N ILE A 84 -3.23 -18.05 6.46
CA ILE A 84 -4.26 -19.09 6.37
C ILE A 84 -5.64 -18.45 6.09
N ASN A 85 -5.99 -17.38 6.83
CA ASN A 85 -7.26 -16.68 6.64
C ASN A 85 -7.36 -16.08 5.21
N ALA A 86 -6.29 -15.48 4.73
CA ALA A 86 -6.25 -14.90 3.39
C ALA A 86 -6.50 -15.95 2.32
N LEU A 87 -5.86 -17.11 2.44
CA LEU A 87 -6.01 -18.22 1.47
C LEU A 87 -7.40 -18.86 1.52
N ASN A 88 -8.10 -18.75 2.65
CA ASN A 88 -9.47 -19.24 2.77
C ASN A 88 -10.52 -18.21 2.34
N SER A 89 -10.13 -17.01 2.00
CA SER A 89 -11.04 -15.94 1.60
C SER A 89 -11.56 -16.14 0.17
N LYS A 90 -12.51 -15.30 -0.22
CA LYS A 90 -13.06 -15.30 -1.58
C LYS A 90 -12.16 -14.60 -2.60
N MET A 91 -11.10 -13.95 -2.15
CA MET A 91 -10.15 -13.28 -3.05
C MET A 91 -9.34 -14.33 -3.82
N THR A 92 -9.37 -14.24 -5.14
CA THR A 92 -8.66 -15.20 -6.00
C THR A 92 -7.19 -14.86 -6.20
N ASP A 93 -6.83 -13.58 -6.15
CA ASP A 93 -5.44 -13.14 -6.23
C ASP A 93 -4.79 -13.33 -4.87
N ILE A 94 -3.79 -14.21 -4.82
CA ILE A 94 -3.12 -14.58 -3.55
C ILE A 94 -2.42 -13.39 -2.94
N GLU A 95 -1.72 -12.60 -3.75
CA GLU A 95 -1.01 -11.41 -3.25
C GLU A 95 -1.98 -10.41 -2.65
N ASP A 96 -3.05 -10.07 -3.37
CA ASP A 96 -4.06 -9.14 -2.88
C ASP A 96 -4.67 -9.61 -1.57
N ALA A 97 -4.97 -10.92 -1.48
CA ALA A 97 -5.54 -11.50 -0.27
C ALA A 97 -4.59 -11.36 0.92
N LEU A 98 -3.30 -11.65 0.73
CA LEU A 98 -2.30 -11.52 1.79
C LEU A 98 -2.19 -10.08 2.28
N GLN A 99 -2.15 -9.12 1.37
CA GLN A 99 -2.06 -7.70 1.72
C GLN A 99 -3.32 -7.23 2.45
N TYR A 100 -4.48 -7.55 1.91
CA TYR A 100 -5.75 -7.10 2.47
C TYR A 100 -5.99 -7.63 3.89
N TYR A 101 -5.78 -8.94 4.08
CA TYR A 101 -6.00 -9.56 5.39
C TYR A 101 -4.93 -9.19 6.41
N THR A 102 -3.72 -8.87 5.96
CA THR A 102 -2.70 -8.29 6.83
C THR A 102 -3.12 -6.90 7.33
N ALA A 103 -3.60 -6.06 6.43
CA ALA A 103 -4.11 -4.73 6.80
C ALA A 103 -5.29 -4.84 7.77
N LEU A 104 -6.21 -5.75 7.50
CA LEU A 104 -7.36 -6.00 8.37
C LEU A 104 -6.93 -6.44 9.78
N HIS A 105 -5.98 -7.36 9.86
CA HIS A 105 -5.46 -7.87 11.14
C HIS A 105 -4.81 -6.76 11.98
N HIS A 106 -4.13 -5.83 11.33
CA HIS A 106 -3.47 -4.71 12.02
C HIS A 106 -4.41 -3.53 12.27
N LYS A 107 -5.71 -3.70 12.03
CA LYS A 107 -6.74 -2.68 12.29
C LYS A 107 -6.48 -1.38 11.53
N ILE A 108 -6.03 -1.51 10.29
CA ILE A 108 -5.87 -0.40 9.36
C ILE A 108 -7.27 0.15 9.03
N ASN A 109 -7.39 1.46 8.88
CA ASN A 109 -8.68 2.11 8.64
C ASN A 109 -9.10 2.08 7.17
N PHE A 110 -8.14 2.24 6.25
CA PHE A 110 -8.42 2.29 4.80
C PHE A 110 -7.33 1.58 4.02
N PHE A 111 -7.73 0.90 2.95
CA PHE A 111 -6.81 0.25 2.02
C PHE A 111 -6.79 1.03 0.72
N ILE A 112 -5.62 1.50 0.28
CA ILE A 112 -5.49 2.36 -0.89
C ILE A 112 -4.86 1.57 -2.03
N THR A 113 -5.63 1.38 -3.09
CA THR A 113 -5.18 0.68 -4.30
C THR A 113 -5.92 1.18 -5.53
N GLU A 114 -5.27 1.12 -6.67
CA GLU A 114 -5.89 1.43 -7.96
C GLU A 114 -6.61 0.20 -8.56
N ASP A 115 -6.49 -0.98 -7.93
CA ASP A 115 -7.11 -2.21 -8.41
C ASP A 115 -8.61 -2.22 -8.14
N LYS A 116 -9.39 -2.14 -9.22
CA LYS A 116 -10.86 -2.09 -9.14
C LYS A 116 -11.47 -3.39 -8.65
N ASP A 117 -10.83 -4.52 -8.95
CA ASP A 117 -11.34 -5.82 -8.50
C ASP A 117 -11.24 -5.95 -6.99
N LEU A 118 -10.13 -5.49 -6.42
CA LEU A 118 -9.95 -5.47 -4.97
C LEU A 118 -10.96 -4.53 -4.30
N GLN A 119 -11.25 -3.38 -4.91
CA GLN A 119 -12.25 -2.45 -4.41
C GLN A 119 -13.63 -3.10 -4.31
N LYS A 120 -13.98 -3.99 -5.24
CA LYS A 120 -15.26 -4.70 -5.23
C LYS A 120 -15.34 -5.79 -4.15
N LEU A 121 -14.21 -6.31 -3.72
CA LEU A 121 -14.14 -7.39 -2.74
C LEU A 121 -13.99 -6.89 -1.30
N ALA A 122 -13.96 -5.57 -1.11
CA ALA A 122 -13.81 -4.96 0.20
C ALA A 122 -14.92 -5.38 1.15
N ILE A 123 -14.54 -5.64 2.41
CA ILE A 123 -15.52 -5.85 3.49
C ILE A 123 -15.72 -4.54 4.26
N PRO A 124 -16.85 -4.38 4.99
CA PRO A 124 -17.13 -3.10 5.68
C PRO A 124 -16.06 -2.67 6.69
N ASN A 125 -15.36 -3.63 7.30
CA ASN A 125 -14.34 -3.34 8.31
C ASN A 125 -13.07 -2.70 7.73
N LEU A 126 -12.84 -2.83 6.41
CA LEU A 126 -11.68 -2.25 5.76
C LEU A 126 -12.07 -1.76 4.37
N PRO A 127 -12.57 -0.52 4.28
CA PRO A 127 -12.92 0.09 3.00
C PRO A 127 -11.70 0.24 2.09
N VAL A 128 -11.92 0.09 0.79
CA VAL A 128 -10.88 0.17 -0.24
C VAL A 128 -11.19 1.33 -1.16
N TYR A 129 -10.21 2.20 -1.36
CA TYR A 129 -10.34 3.39 -2.22
C TYR A 129 -9.16 3.50 -3.18
N SER A 130 -9.38 4.10 -4.33
CA SER A 130 -8.28 4.64 -5.13
C SER A 130 -7.65 5.81 -4.41
N SER A 131 -6.45 6.19 -4.80
CA SER A 131 -5.78 7.36 -4.21
C SER A 131 -6.63 8.62 -4.35
N GLN A 132 -7.20 8.85 -5.54
CA GLN A 132 -8.02 10.03 -5.80
C GLN A 132 -9.30 10.02 -4.95
N ASP A 133 -10.02 8.89 -4.91
CA ASP A 133 -11.25 8.79 -4.15
C ASP A 133 -10.98 8.97 -2.65
N PHE A 134 -9.87 8.45 -2.16
CA PHE A 134 -9.48 8.65 -0.77
C PHE A 134 -9.20 10.12 -0.47
N LEU A 135 -8.44 10.79 -1.33
CA LEU A 135 -8.16 12.23 -1.13
C LEU A 135 -9.43 13.06 -1.15
N ASN A 136 -10.43 12.66 -1.94
CA ASN A 136 -11.71 13.36 -1.99
C ASN A 136 -12.52 13.23 -0.69
N LEU A 137 -12.21 12.26 0.16
CA LEU A 137 -12.86 12.10 1.47
C LEU A 137 -12.33 13.08 2.51
N LEU A 138 -11.16 13.62 2.29
CA LEU A 138 -10.46 14.46 3.29
C LEU A 138 -10.91 15.92 3.28
#